data_6b71406b90ca59c131d471743d3d0fc9
#
_entry.id   6b71406b90ca59c131d471743d3d0fc9
#
_cell.length_a   1.000
_cell.length_b   1.000
_cell.length_c   1.000
_cell.angle_alpha   90.00
_cell.angle_beta   90.00
_cell.angle_gamma   90.00
#
_symmetry.space_group_name_H-M   'P 1'
#
loop_
_entity.id
_entity.type
_entity.pdbx_description
1 polymer ?
#
loop_
_entity_poly.entity_id
_entity_poly.type
_entity_poly.pdbx_seq_one_letter_code
_entity_poly.pdbx_strand_id
1 'polypeptide(L)'
;MTPAMFHVKQRDFGTPNGVWQGSNQGQARVKAARSGLMMLASGMMLAACSSPEEIAQDTAAAPPTATAAQPPAPPTPPAVDAAKVEFTDNAADGEAKREFAYGWPAEAAAIPALAARLTADRDKLLAEQKADWNGALKEFGNSDCIGCVNRDFSKTWEVVANLPRFLSLSYGFYAYTGGAHGNSASGGLVWDREADAAVEPRGFFTSAKAMQDVLGPRWCKALGKARRAKMGGEGPVDESTFPCPPIADLTVLLGSKGKTGFDRIGLIADPYVAGSYAEGDYEVTIPVTADIIAIVKPEYKAAFALAK
;
A
#
# COMPACT_ATOMS: atom_id res chain seq x y z
N MET A 1 -3.15 -11.01 -21.17
CA MET A 1 -2.72 -11.42 -19.81
C MET A 1 -3.06 -10.28 -18.88
N THR A 2 -4.10 -10.44 -18.08
CA THR A 2 -4.56 -9.43 -17.11
C THR A 2 -3.54 -9.35 -15.97
N PRO A 3 -3.07 -8.18 -15.56
CA PRO A 3 -2.19 -8.07 -14.39
C PRO A 3 -2.97 -8.58 -13.16
N ALA A 4 -2.31 -9.38 -12.33
CA ALA A 4 -2.87 -9.76 -11.05
C ALA A 4 -3.03 -8.49 -10.22
N MET A 5 -4.26 -8.02 -10.06
CA MET A 5 -4.63 -6.95 -9.13
C MET A 5 -4.45 -7.45 -7.71
N PHE A 6 -4.03 -6.58 -6.81
CA PHE A 6 -4.17 -6.80 -5.38
C PHE A 6 -5.66 -6.71 -5.08
N HIS A 7 -6.35 -7.85 -5.02
CA HIS A 7 -7.73 -7.85 -4.59
C HIS A 7 -7.77 -7.83 -3.06
N VAL A 8 -7.98 -6.66 -2.49
CA VAL A 8 -8.61 -6.57 -1.18
C VAL A 8 -10.06 -6.93 -1.41
N LYS A 9 -10.48 -8.09 -0.92
CA LYS A 9 -11.86 -8.57 -1.07
C LYS A 9 -12.78 -7.61 -0.33
N GLN A 10 -13.37 -6.65 -1.06
CA GLN A 10 -14.47 -5.86 -0.51
C GLN A 10 -15.64 -6.80 -0.19
N ARG A 11 -16.12 -6.75 1.04
CA ARG A 11 -17.46 -7.26 1.34
C ARG A 11 -18.43 -6.20 0.84
N ASP A 12 -19.38 -6.59 0.01
CA ASP A 12 -20.51 -5.75 -0.43
C ASP A 12 -21.31 -5.32 0.80
N PHE A 13 -21.11 -4.09 1.24
CA PHE A 13 -21.95 -3.45 2.24
C PHE A 13 -22.92 -2.53 1.52
N GLY A 14 -24.20 -2.88 1.62
CA GLY A 14 -25.30 -2.09 1.03
C GLY A 14 -25.30 -0.65 1.54
N THR A 15 -25.48 0.29 0.64
CA THR A 15 -25.48 1.75 0.90
C THR A 15 -26.75 2.21 1.59
N PRO A 16 -26.67 3.24 2.48
CA PRO A 16 -27.49 4.42 2.39
C PRO A 16 -26.76 5.77 2.55
N ASN A 17 -27.34 6.81 2.00
CA ASN A 17 -26.82 8.14 1.70
C ASN A 17 -26.67 9.11 2.88
N GLY A 18 -25.68 10.04 2.82
CA GLY A 18 -25.63 11.25 3.62
C GLY A 18 -24.27 11.94 3.82
N VAL A 19 -24.27 13.25 3.78
CA VAL A 19 -23.16 14.19 3.59
C VAL A 19 -22.40 14.54 4.86
N TRP A 20 -21.06 14.56 4.83
CA TRP A 20 -20.20 15.11 5.89
C TRP A 20 -19.44 16.36 5.42
N GLN A 21 -19.47 17.44 6.24
CA GLN A 21 -18.65 18.64 6.03
C GLN A 21 -17.41 18.55 6.92
N GLY A 22 -16.24 18.44 6.33
CA GLY A 22 -14.94 18.53 7.02
C GLY A 22 -14.46 19.96 7.12
N SER A 23 -14.09 20.41 8.31
CA SER A 23 -13.52 21.72 8.62
C SER A 23 -12.09 21.84 8.12
N ASN A 24 -11.86 22.85 7.31
CA ASN A 24 -10.57 23.29 6.77
C ASN A 24 -9.91 24.24 7.77
N GLN A 25 -8.70 23.98 8.26
CA GLN A 25 -7.80 25.03 8.78
C GLN A 25 -6.32 24.64 8.59
N GLY A 26 -5.57 25.54 7.95
CA GLY A 26 -4.12 25.55 8.04
C GLY A 26 -3.34 25.86 6.76
N GLN A 27 -3.58 27.01 6.13
CA GLN A 27 -2.63 27.54 5.12
C GLN A 27 -1.52 28.32 5.81
N ALA A 28 -0.28 27.86 5.72
CA ALA A 28 0.91 28.66 5.99
C ALA A 28 1.62 28.99 4.67
N ARG A 29 1.62 30.28 4.32
CA ARG A 29 2.36 30.88 3.20
C ARG A 29 3.85 30.92 3.53
N VAL A 30 4.71 30.45 2.63
CA VAL A 30 6.14 30.81 2.63
C VAL A 30 6.50 31.43 1.28
N LYS A 31 7.11 32.62 1.38
CA LYS A 31 7.47 33.52 0.30
C LYS A 31 8.71 33.01 -0.45
N ALA A 32 8.71 33.28 -1.76
CA ALA A 32 9.86 33.13 -2.66
C ALA A 32 10.98 34.13 -2.36
N ALA A 33 12.22 33.69 -2.50
CA ALA A 33 13.36 34.57 -2.75
C ALA A 33 14.17 34.05 -3.95
N ARG A 34 14.37 34.95 -4.92
CA ARG A 34 15.20 34.80 -6.13
C ARG A 34 16.63 35.25 -5.82
N SER A 35 17.60 34.60 -6.43
CA SER A 35 18.87 35.13 -6.98
C SER A 35 19.69 33.89 -7.40
N GLY A 36 20.13 33.65 -8.60
CA GLY A 36 20.78 34.48 -9.59
C GLY A 36 22.30 34.30 -9.50
N LEU A 37 22.92 33.52 -10.35
CA LEU A 37 24.05 33.95 -11.17
C LEU A 37 24.74 32.80 -11.94
N MET A 38 24.99 33.04 -13.19
CA MET A 38 25.81 32.40 -14.22
C MET A 38 27.25 32.04 -13.79
N MET A 39 27.86 31.00 -14.36
CA MET A 39 29.08 31.13 -15.19
C MET A 39 29.42 29.85 -15.95
N LEU A 40 29.80 30.07 -17.20
CA LEU A 40 30.36 29.16 -18.19
C LEU A 40 31.82 28.78 -17.87
N ALA A 41 32.24 27.59 -18.25
CA ALA A 41 33.57 27.39 -18.84
C ALA A 41 33.63 26.10 -19.67
N SER A 42 34.06 26.29 -20.90
CA SER A 42 34.37 25.29 -21.93
C SER A 42 35.73 24.61 -21.65
N GLY A 43 35.91 23.40 -22.16
CA GLY A 43 37.23 22.72 -22.19
C GLY A 43 37.23 21.49 -23.07
N MET A 44 37.95 21.56 -24.14
CA MET A 44 38.14 20.77 -25.34
C MET A 44 38.78 19.39 -25.14
N MET A 45 38.36 18.46 -26.01
CA MET A 45 39.05 17.41 -26.79
C MET A 45 40.31 16.74 -26.26
N LEU A 46 40.36 15.40 -26.44
CA LEU A 46 41.35 14.72 -27.28
C LEU A 46 40.91 13.28 -27.60
N ALA A 47 40.85 12.97 -28.87
CA ALA A 47 40.67 11.65 -29.46
C ALA A 47 42.04 10.94 -29.54
N ALA A 48 42.06 9.61 -29.33
CA ALA A 48 43.14 8.75 -29.77
C ALA A 48 42.55 7.47 -30.37
N CYS A 49 42.71 7.34 -31.69
CA CYS A 49 42.58 6.12 -32.44
C CYS A 49 43.80 5.21 -32.24
N SER A 50 43.60 3.91 -32.10
CA SER A 50 44.63 2.92 -32.44
C SER A 50 43.99 1.70 -33.10
N SER A 51 44.56 1.30 -34.21
CA SER A 51 44.15 0.28 -35.17
C SER A 51 44.49 -1.14 -34.70
N PRO A 52 43.94 -2.18 -35.39
CA PRO A 52 44.07 -3.57 -34.98
C PRO A 52 45.36 -4.18 -35.51
N GLU A 53 45.96 -5.04 -34.74
CA GLU A 53 47.01 -5.98 -35.22
C GLU A 53 46.66 -7.41 -34.81
N GLU A 54 46.73 -8.21 -35.81
CA GLU A 54 46.58 -9.62 -35.98
C GLU A 54 47.62 -10.41 -35.18
N ILE A 55 47.24 -11.45 -34.44
CA ILE A 55 48.15 -12.54 -34.04
C ILE A 55 47.43 -13.88 -33.94
N ALA A 56 47.82 -14.73 -34.85
CA ALA A 56 48.05 -16.17 -34.80
C ALA A 56 47.25 -17.09 -33.87
N GLN A 57 46.65 -18.06 -34.49
CA GLN A 57 46.17 -19.34 -33.99
C GLN A 57 47.21 -20.06 -33.13
N ASP A 58 46.88 -20.42 -31.93
CA ASP A 58 47.50 -21.51 -31.22
C ASP A 58 46.44 -22.46 -30.65
N THR A 59 46.48 -23.69 -31.12
CA THR A 59 45.55 -24.77 -30.81
C THR A 59 45.99 -25.41 -29.51
N ALA A 60 45.42 -24.97 -28.42
CA ALA A 60 45.56 -25.64 -27.14
C ALA A 60 44.21 -26.20 -26.65
N ALA A 61 44.23 -27.46 -26.24
CA ALA A 61 43.12 -28.28 -25.84
C ALA A 61 42.17 -27.58 -24.81
N ALA A 62 40.89 -27.66 -25.08
CA ALA A 62 39.86 -27.15 -24.17
C ALA A 62 39.95 -27.84 -22.80
N PRO A 63 39.98 -27.06 -21.68
CA PRO A 63 39.80 -27.66 -20.35
C PRO A 63 38.37 -28.14 -20.20
N PRO A 64 38.11 -29.15 -19.32
CA PRO A 64 36.76 -29.69 -19.13
C PRO A 64 35.81 -28.58 -18.67
N THR A 65 34.66 -28.50 -19.35
CA THR A 65 33.59 -27.57 -19.06
C THR A 65 33.17 -27.76 -17.57
N ALA A 66 33.58 -26.84 -16.73
CA ALA A 66 33.07 -26.77 -15.38
C ALA A 66 31.54 -26.55 -15.49
N THR A 67 30.77 -27.53 -15.08
CA THR A 67 29.31 -27.41 -14.92
C THR A 67 29.09 -26.21 -14.00
N ALA A 68 28.58 -25.12 -14.53
CA ALA A 68 28.23 -23.96 -13.77
C ALA A 68 27.25 -24.41 -12.68
N ALA A 69 27.67 -24.30 -11.42
CA ALA A 69 26.81 -24.61 -10.27
C ALA A 69 25.53 -23.77 -10.42
N GLN A 70 24.39 -24.43 -10.45
CA GLN A 70 23.09 -23.78 -10.51
C GLN A 70 22.98 -22.85 -9.29
N PRO A 71 22.58 -21.58 -9.46
CA PRO A 71 22.41 -20.67 -8.32
C PRO A 71 21.53 -21.35 -7.25
N PRO A 72 21.85 -21.21 -5.96
CA PRO A 72 21.01 -21.78 -4.91
C PRO A 72 19.58 -21.30 -5.09
N ALA A 73 18.63 -22.22 -4.92
CA ALA A 73 17.21 -21.88 -4.97
C ALA A 73 16.92 -20.76 -3.95
N PRO A 74 16.03 -19.78 -4.30
CA PRO A 74 15.64 -18.75 -3.35
C PRO A 74 15.16 -19.38 -2.05
N PRO A 75 15.52 -18.83 -0.89
CA PRO A 75 15.05 -19.36 0.38
C PRO A 75 13.52 -19.35 0.41
N THR A 76 12.93 -20.41 0.94
CA THR A 76 11.48 -20.56 1.08
C THR A 76 11.01 -19.77 2.30
N PRO A 77 9.85 -19.08 2.25
CA PRO A 77 9.24 -18.50 3.44
C PRO A 77 9.00 -19.57 4.52
N PRO A 78 9.01 -19.18 5.82
CA PRO A 78 8.71 -20.11 6.92
C PRO A 78 7.39 -20.85 6.69
N ALA A 79 7.33 -22.13 7.02
CA ALA A 79 6.10 -22.90 7.04
C ALA A 79 5.13 -22.27 8.06
N VAL A 80 3.83 -22.21 7.71
CA VAL A 80 2.79 -21.65 8.57
C VAL A 80 2.15 -22.79 9.35
N ASP A 81 2.40 -22.84 10.65
CA ASP A 81 1.75 -23.75 11.60
C ASP A 81 0.86 -22.93 12.56
N ALA A 82 -0.07 -22.21 12.00
CA ALA A 82 -1.05 -21.41 12.74
C ALA A 82 -2.34 -21.29 11.93
N ALA A 83 -3.46 -21.07 12.63
CA ALA A 83 -4.74 -20.81 12.00
C ALA A 83 -4.95 -19.30 11.77
N LYS A 84 -5.73 -18.94 10.75
CA LYS A 84 -6.29 -17.60 10.58
C LYS A 84 -7.06 -17.21 11.85
N VAL A 85 -6.93 -15.96 12.28
CA VAL A 85 -7.69 -15.41 13.41
C VAL A 85 -8.87 -14.61 12.87
N GLU A 86 -10.05 -14.94 13.38
CA GLU A 86 -11.30 -14.21 13.15
C GLU A 86 -11.93 -13.94 14.52
N PHE A 87 -12.15 -12.67 14.83
CA PHE A 87 -12.70 -12.23 16.11
C PHE A 87 -13.93 -11.36 15.86
N THR A 88 -14.99 -11.60 16.64
CA THR A 88 -16.20 -10.78 16.63
C THR A 88 -16.63 -10.48 18.06
N ASP A 89 -17.20 -9.27 18.28
CA ASP A 89 -17.79 -8.87 19.55
C ASP A 89 -18.99 -7.95 19.25
N ASN A 90 -20.19 -8.53 19.33
CA ASN A 90 -21.42 -7.85 18.96
C ASN A 90 -22.28 -7.63 20.21
N ALA A 91 -23.09 -6.57 20.21
CA ALA A 91 -24.03 -6.27 21.28
C ALA A 91 -25.31 -5.64 20.70
N ALA A 92 -26.40 -5.74 21.46
CA ALA A 92 -27.67 -5.07 21.15
C ALA A 92 -28.29 -4.49 22.44
N ASP A 93 -29.00 -3.36 22.29
CA ASP A 93 -29.84 -2.76 23.31
C ASP A 93 -31.13 -2.28 22.63
N GLY A 94 -32.23 -3.03 22.81
CA GLY A 94 -33.44 -2.87 22.02
C GLY A 94 -33.17 -3.08 20.52
N GLU A 95 -33.44 -2.06 19.71
CA GLU A 95 -33.16 -2.07 18.26
C GLU A 95 -31.73 -1.59 17.91
N ALA A 96 -31.04 -0.95 18.87
CA ALA A 96 -29.67 -0.48 18.68
C ALA A 96 -28.68 -1.65 18.62
N LYS A 97 -27.73 -1.59 17.69
CA LYS A 97 -26.75 -2.65 17.45
C LYS A 97 -25.32 -2.10 17.41
N ARG A 98 -24.41 -2.89 17.96
CA ARG A 98 -22.98 -2.70 17.82
C ARG A 98 -22.37 -3.98 17.26
N GLU A 99 -21.71 -3.87 16.12
CA GLU A 99 -21.03 -4.97 15.45
C GLU A 99 -19.54 -4.67 15.39
N PHE A 100 -18.72 -5.64 15.75
CA PHE A 100 -17.26 -5.53 15.68
C PHE A 100 -16.67 -6.82 15.13
N ALA A 101 -15.84 -6.70 14.08
CA ALA A 101 -15.10 -7.80 13.52
C ALA A 101 -13.63 -7.41 13.28
N TYR A 102 -12.71 -8.30 13.63
CA TYR A 102 -11.28 -8.09 13.40
C TYR A 102 -10.61 -9.42 13.06
N GLY A 103 -9.76 -9.44 12.03
CA GLY A 103 -9.11 -10.67 11.61
C GLY A 103 -7.75 -10.48 10.96
N TRP A 104 -6.92 -11.55 11.02
CA TRP A 104 -5.62 -11.59 10.35
C TRP A 104 -5.26 -13.00 9.87
N PRO A 105 -4.41 -13.11 8.83
CA PRO A 105 -4.07 -14.39 8.21
C PRO A 105 -3.16 -15.24 9.10
N ALA A 106 -3.12 -16.53 8.77
CA ALA A 106 -2.31 -17.54 9.46
C ALA A 106 -0.81 -17.16 9.50
N GLU A 107 -0.29 -16.56 8.43
CA GLU A 107 1.09 -16.10 8.32
C GLU A 107 1.45 -15.04 9.38
N ALA A 108 0.50 -14.16 9.70
CA ALA A 108 0.67 -13.16 10.77
C ALA A 108 0.52 -13.82 12.15
N ALA A 109 -0.42 -14.76 12.29
CA ALA A 109 -0.64 -15.51 13.53
C ALA A 109 0.57 -16.39 13.91
N ALA A 110 1.33 -16.88 12.94
CA ALA A 110 2.55 -17.64 13.14
C ALA A 110 3.75 -16.84 13.67
N ILE A 111 3.64 -15.51 13.72
CA ILE A 111 4.71 -14.62 14.23
C ILE A 111 4.25 -14.03 15.58
N PRO A 112 4.78 -14.51 16.74
CA PRO A 112 4.23 -14.14 18.05
C PRO A 112 4.20 -12.64 18.33
N ALA A 113 5.25 -11.91 18.00
CA ALA A 113 5.32 -10.46 18.22
C ALA A 113 4.34 -9.68 17.31
N LEU A 114 4.16 -10.12 16.06
CA LEU A 114 3.15 -9.54 15.17
C LEU A 114 1.73 -9.87 15.64
N ALA A 115 1.46 -11.10 16.03
CA ALA A 115 0.16 -11.51 16.58
C ALA A 115 -0.20 -10.71 17.84
N ALA A 116 0.76 -10.52 18.75
CA ALA A 116 0.58 -9.67 19.94
C ALA A 116 0.25 -8.22 19.57
N ARG A 117 0.95 -7.64 18.58
CA ARG A 117 0.67 -6.29 18.07
C ARG A 117 -0.74 -6.17 17.49
N LEU A 118 -1.18 -7.13 16.66
CA LEU A 118 -2.52 -7.13 16.06
C LEU A 118 -3.61 -7.35 17.12
N THR A 119 -3.34 -8.17 18.14
CA THR A 119 -4.21 -8.35 19.29
C THR A 119 -4.39 -7.04 20.06
N ALA A 120 -3.30 -6.32 20.34
CA ALA A 120 -3.36 -5.04 21.04
C ALA A 120 -4.12 -3.96 20.22
N ASP A 121 -3.91 -3.92 18.89
CA ASP A 121 -4.66 -3.03 17.99
C ASP A 121 -6.16 -3.35 18.01
N ARG A 122 -6.53 -4.62 17.92
CA ARG A 122 -7.92 -5.10 18.04
C ARG A 122 -8.56 -4.66 19.37
N ASP A 123 -7.88 -4.92 20.47
CA ASP A 123 -8.45 -4.68 21.81
C ASP A 123 -8.63 -3.18 22.06
N LYS A 124 -7.70 -2.36 21.57
CA LYS A 124 -7.83 -0.90 21.60
C LYS A 124 -9.04 -0.42 20.80
N LEU A 125 -9.16 -0.84 19.53
CA LEU A 125 -10.27 -0.44 18.66
C LEU A 125 -11.63 -0.90 19.18
N LEU A 126 -11.69 -2.10 19.77
CA LEU A 126 -12.90 -2.61 20.42
C LEU A 126 -13.29 -1.78 21.63
N ALA A 127 -12.33 -1.40 22.47
CA ALA A 127 -12.59 -0.56 23.64
C ALA A 127 -13.08 0.84 23.23
N GLU A 128 -12.49 1.43 22.20
CA GLU A 128 -12.91 2.71 21.63
C GLU A 128 -14.34 2.65 21.08
N GLN A 129 -14.67 1.61 20.29
CA GLN A 129 -16.03 1.42 19.77
C GLN A 129 -17.06 1.21 20.89
N LYS A 130 -16.72 0.42 21.93
CA LYS A 130 -17.61 0.23 23.10
C LYS A 130 -17.89 1.54 23.82
N ALA A 131 -16.86 2.36 24.02
CA ALA A 131 -17.00 3.67 24.67
C ALA A 131 -17.88 4.61 23.84
N ASP A 132 -17.67 4.67 22.53
CA ASP A 132 -18.46 5.48 21.61
C ASP A 132 -19.93 5.00 21.56
N TRP A 133 -20.18 3.70 21.46
CA TRP A 133 -21.54 3.15 21.48
C TRP A 133 -22.29 3.45 22.77
N ASN A 134 -21.62 3.30 23.93
CA ASN A 134 -22.20 3.64 25.22
C ASN A 134 -22.51 5.14 25.35
N GLY A 135 -21.69 6.01 24.73
CA GLY A 135 -21.95 7.44 24.61
C GLY A 135 -23.21 7.71 23.78
N ALA A 136 -23.31 7.09 22.63
CA ALA A 136 -24.46 7.22 21.74
C ALA A 136 -25.75 6.71 22.34
N LEU A 137 -25.74 5.61 23.09
CA LEU A 137 -26.90 5.11 23.84
C LEU A 137 -27.39 6.12 24.87
N LYS A 138 -26.50 6.80 25.60
CA LYS A 138 -26.88 7.83 26.58
C LYS A 138 -27.49 9.06 25.93
N GLU A 139 -26.95 9.46 24.75
CA GLU A 139 -27.38 10.68 24.08
C GLU A 139 -28.63 10.47 23.22
N PHE A 140 -28.74 9.35 22.50
CA PHE A 140 -29.77 9.10 21.50
C PHE A 140 -30.65 7.88 21.79
N GLY A 141 -30.39 7.09 22.83
CA GLY A 141 -31.08 5.82 23.08
C GLY A 141 -32.59 5.93 23.32
N ASN A 142 -33.07 7.12 23.70
CA ASN A 142 -34.50 7.42 23.86
C ASN A 142 -35.10 8.17 22.67
N SER A 143 -34.35 8.30 21.56
CA SER A 143 -34.83 8.96 20.35
C SER A 143 -35.21 7.93 19.28
N ASP A 144 -35.99 8.34 18.29
CA ASP A 144 -36.35 7.50 17.13
C ASP A 144 -35.20 7.34 16.12
N CYS A 145 -34.00 7.85 16.45
CA CYS A 145 -32.84 7.80 15.56
C CYS A 145 -31.98 6.55 15.81
N ILE A 146 -32.41 5.38 15.38
CA ILE A 146 -31.63 4.15 15.50
C ILE A 146 -30.26 4.27 14.79
N GLY A 147 -30.23 4.93 13.63
CA GLY A 147 -28.98 5.20 12.91
C GLY A 147 -27.97 6.09 13.67
N CYS A 148 -28.44 6.88 14.65
CA CYS A 148 -27.57 7.68 15.51
C CYS A 148 -26.84 6.83 16.56
N VAL A 149 -27.40 5.68 16.91
CA VAL A 149 -26.86 4.79 17.97
C VAL A 149 -26.05 3.63 17.39
N ASN A 150 -26.46 3.08 16.24
CA ASN A 150 -25.79 1.92 15.66
C ASN A 150 -24.31 2.17 15.39
N ARG A 151 -23.50 1.15 15.67
CA ARG A 151 -22.06 1.14 15.41
C ARG A 151 -21.69 -0.15 14.69
N ASP A 152 -20.88 -0.02 13.63
CA ASP A 152 -20.28 -1.15 12.96
C ASP A 152 -18.78 -0.86 12.74
N PHE A 153 -17.95 -1.85 12.99
CA PHE A 153 -16.52 -1.79 12.72
C PHE A 153 -16.04 -3.13 12.22
N SER A 154 -15.30 -3.10 11.11
CA SER A 154 -14.58 -4.27 10.66
C SER A 154 -13.17 -3.90 10.19
N LYS A 155 -12.17 -4.73 10.53
CA LYS A 155 -10.80 -4.60 10.02
C LYS A 155 -10.26 -5.98 9.72
N THR A 156 -9.79 -6.17 8.49
CA THR A 156 -9.25 -7.46 8.03
C THR A 156 -7.88 -7.25 7.42
N TRP A 157 -6.90 -8.02 7.91
CA TRP A 157 -5.56 -8.08 7.38
C TRP A 157 -5.43 -9.22 6.36
N GLU A 158 -4.69 -8.96 5.29
CA GLU A 158 -4.43 -9.91 4.21
C GLU A 158 -2.95 -9.92 3.83
N VAL A 159 -2.46 -11.08 3.34
CA VAL A 159 -1.08 -11.20 2.85
C VAL A 159 -0.96 -10.58 1.46
N VAL A 160 -0.09 -9.60 1.33
CA VAL A 160 0.31 -8.99 0.05
C VAL A 160 1.54 -9.70 -0.53
N ALA A 161 2.53 -10.00 0.32
CA ALA A 161 3.69 -10.81 -0.05
C ALA A 161 4.23 -11.53 1.18
N ASN A 162 4.61 -12.80 1.00
CA ASN A 162 5.29 -13.59 2.01
C ASN A 162 6.65 -14.01 1.47
N LEU A 163 7.69 -13.29 1.89
CA LEU A 163 9.09 -13.50 1.52
C LEU A 163 9.86 -14.04 2.74
N PRO A 164 11.03 -14.64 2.57
CA PRO A 164 11.79 -15.22 3.70
C PRO A 164 12.01 -14.23 4.85
N ARG A 165 12.49 -13.02 4.56
CA ARG A 165 12.70 -11.98 5.57
C ARG A 165 11.44 -11.15 5.84
N PHE A 166 10.63 -10.84 4.84
CA PHE A 166 9.55 -9.88 4.96
C PHE A 166 8.17 -10.49 4.75
N LEU A 167 7.25 -10.22 5.67
CA LEU A 167 5.82 -10.45 5.49
C LEU A 167 5.13 -9.10 5.26
N SER A 168 4.69 -8.86 4.03
CA SER A 168 3.92 -7.66 3.68
C SER A 168 2.44 -7.94 3.82
N LEU A 169 1.75 -7.08 4.56
CA LEU A 169 0.32 -7.16 4.83
C LEU A 169 -0.37 -5.89 4.37
N SER A 170 -1.60 -6.02 3.92
CA SER A 170 -2.56 -4.92 3.78
C SER A 170 -3.69 -5.10 4.78
N TYR A 171 -4.40 -4.02 5.11
CA TYR A 171 -5.70 -4.09 5.74
C TYR A 171 -6.68 -3.18 5.02
N GLY A 172 -7.95 -3.60 5.02
CA GLY A 172 -9.08 -2.73 4.82
C GLY A 172 -9.86 -2.61 6.12
N PHE A 173 -10.37 -1.42 6.43
CA PHE A 173 -11.33 -1.27 7.50
C PHE A 173 -12.59 -0.54 7.01
N TYR A 174 -13.67 -0.79 7.72
CA TYR A 174 -14.93 -0.05 7.61
C TYR A 174 -15.36 0.36 9.02
N ALA A 175 -15.87 1.58 9.17
CA ALA A 175 -16.42 2.06 10.42
C ALA A 175 -17.71 2.85 10.15
N TYR A 176 -18.79 2.50 10.85
CA TYR A 176 -20.02 3.27 10.95
C TYR A 176 -20.18 3.77 12.39
N THR A 177 -20.23 5.08 12.54
CA THR A 177 -20.32 5.75 13.85
C THR A 177 -21.59 6.58 13.97
N GLY A 178 -22.62 6.21 13.24
CA GLY A 178 -23.86 6.97 13.10
C GLY A 178 -23.87 7.86 11.86
N GLY A 179 -25.03 8.36 11.49
CA GLY A 179 -25.23 9.22 10.33
C GLY A 179 -25.63 8.42 9.08
N ALA A 180 -25.27 8.92 7.93
CA ALA A 180 -25.86 8.46 6.67
C ALA A 180 -25.10 7.30 6.01
N HIS A 181 -23.80 7.18 6.22
CA HIS A 181 -22.99 6.04 5.74
C HIS A 181 -21.73 5.87 6.59
N GLY A 182 -21.13 4.70 6.54
CA GLY A 182 -19.81 4.46 7.12
C GLY A 182 -18.66 4.95 6.24
N ASN A 183 -17.47 4.87 6.77
CA ASN A 183 -16.23 5.19 6.08
C ASN A 183 -15.34 3.96 5.98
N SER A 184 -14.69 3.81 4.84
CA SER A 184 -13.68 2.79 4.62
C SER A 184 -12.32 3.41 4.31
N ALA A 185 -11.26 2.74 4.74
CA ALA A 185 -9.91 3.07 4.33
C ALA A 185 -9.02 1.82 4.33
N SER A 186 -7.86 1.95 3.72
CA SER A 186 -6.86 0.90 3.60
C SER A 186 -5.54 1.29 4.27
N GLY A 187 -4.69 0.30 4.51
CA GLY A 187 -3.33 0.53 4.99
C GLY A 187 -2.45 -0.67 4.79
N GLY A 188 -1.17 -0.51 5.10
CA GLY A 188 -0.19 -1.57 4.92
C GLY A 188 0.85 -1.61 6.04
N LEU A 189 1.44 -2.78 6.21
CA LEU A 189 2.52 -3.05 7.14
C LEU A 189 3.46 -4.08 6.55
N VAL A 190 4.75 -3.90 6.70
CA VAL A 190 5.72 -4.95 6.41
C VAL A 190 6.37 -5.39 7.71
N TRP A 191 6.31 -6.68 8.02
CA TRP A 191 7.03 -7.24 9.15
C TRP A 191 8.41 -7.73 8.69
N ASP A 192 9.47 -7.17 9.27
CA ASP A 192 10.83 -7.64 9.10
C ASP A 192 11.11 -8.73 10.15
N ARG A 193 11.20 -9.98 9.73
CA ARG A 193 11.44 -11.12 10.61
C ARG A 193 12.83 -11.13 11.23
N GLU A 194 13.83 -10.51 10.59
CA GLU A 194 15.17 -10.40 11.13
C GLU A 194 15.25 -9.35 12.24
N ALA A 195 14.53 -8.25 12.09
CA ALA A 195 14.46 -7.19 13.10
C ALA A 195 13.37 -7.45 14.15
N ASP A 196 12.49 -8.44 13.92
CA ASP A 196 11.27 -8.71 14.70
C ASP A 196 10.43 -7.45 14.92
N ALA A 197 10.25 -6.66 13.86
CA ALA A 197 9.64 -5.35 13.94
C ALA A 197 8.81 -5.00 12.69
N ALA A 198 7.83 -4.11 12.89
CA ALA A 198 7.04 -3.54 11.81
C ALA A 198 7.80 -2.39 11.13
N VAL A 199 7.78 -2.37 9.82
CA VAL A 199 8.29 -1.29 8.98
C VAL A 199 7.14 -0.75 8.12
N GLU A 200 6.95 0.55 8.11
CA GLU A 200 6.04 1.21 7.18
C GLU A 200 6.50 0.98 5.74
N PRO A 201 5.61 0.61 4.78
CA PRO A 201 6.01 0.38 3.39
C PRO A 201 6.79 1.55 2.77
N ARG A 202 6.43 2.80 3.11
CA ARG A 202 7.16 3.99 2.67
C ARG A 202 8.55 4.11 3.29
N GLY A 203 8.77 3.48 4.45
CA GLY A 203 10.05 3.44 5.14
C GLY A 203 11.17 2.73 4.38
N PHE A 204 10.83 1.95 3.35
CA PHE A 204 11.78 1.29 2.45
C PHE A 204 12.45 2.25 1.46
N PHE A 205 11.89 3.43 1.25
CA PHE A 205 12.37 4.40 0.27
C PHE A 205 13.18 5.51 0.90
N THR A 206 14.06 6.13 0.13
CA THR A 206 14.99 7.16 0.58
C THR A 206 14.30 8.44 1.04
N SER A 207 13.19 8.83 0.38
CA SER A 207 12.40 10.00 0.77
C SER A 207 11.01 10.00 0.12
N ALA A 208 10.06 10.74 0.72
CA ALA A 208 8.75 11.00 0.12
C ALA A 208 8.87 11.72 -1.23
N LYS A 209 9.84 12.63 -1.36
CA LYS A 209 10.10 13.32 -2.64
C LYS A 209 10.55 12.35 -3.73
N ALA A 210 11.47 11.43 -3.44
CA ALA A 210 11.93 10.44 -4.41
C ALA A 210 10.78 9.52 -4.85
N MET A 211 9.92 9.10 -3.91
CA MET A 211 8.71 8.34 -4.24
C MET A 211 7.77 9.14 -5.15
N GLN A 212 7.51 10.41 -4.83
CA GLN A 212 6.65 11.27 -5.66
C GLN A 212 7.21 11.44 -7.07
N ASP A 213 8.50 11.70 -7.20
CA ASP A 213 9.14 11.93 -8.51
C ASP A 213 9.08 10.68 -9.39
N VAL A 214 9.22 9.48 -8.82
CA VAL A 214 9.28 8.21 -9.59
C VAL A 214 7.91 7.57 -9.76
N LEU A 215 7.09 7.51 -8.70
CA LEU A 215 5.79 6.83 -8.74
C LEU A 215 4.65 7.74 -9.17
N GLY A 216 4.70 9.05 -8.85
CA GLY A 216 3.62 10.00 -9.11
C GLY A 216 3.15 10.03 -10.57
N PRO A 217 4.04 10.21 -11.57
CA PRO A 217 3.64 10.22 -12.98
C PRO A 217 2.99 8.90 -13.43
N ARG A 218 3.48 7.76 -12.91
CA ARG A 218 2.93 6.43 -13.22
C ARG A 218 1.56 6.24 -12.60
N TRP A 219 1.41 6.68 -11.35
CA TRP A 219 0.15 6.68 -10.64
C TRP A 219 -0.91 7.51 -11.37
N CYS A 220 -0.62 8.79 -11.68
CA CYS A 220 -1.60 9.67 -12.35
C CYS A 220 -2.04 9.14 -13.70
N LYS A 221 -1.11 8.57 -14.49
CA LYS A 221 -1.43 7.92 -15.77
C LYS A 221 -2.36 6.72 -15.59
N ALA A 222 -2.09 5.87 -14.59
CA ALA A 222 -2.89 4.69 -14.31
C ALA A 222 -4.25 5.05 -13.71
N LEU A 223 -4.31 6.04 -12.81
CA LEU A 223 -5.54 6.59 -12.23
C LEU A 223 -6.47 7.13 -13.33
N GLY A 224 -5.95 7.93 -14.27
CA GLY A 224 -6.75 8.43 -15.39
C GLY A 224 -7.35 7.30 -16.24
N LYS A 225 -6.64 6.17 -16.41
CA LYS A 225 -7.19 4.98 -17.06
C LYS A 225 -8.27 4.30 -16.20
N ALA A 226 -8.05 4.16 -14.89
CA ALA A 226 -8.99 3.54 -13.97
C ALA A 226 -10.29 4.35 -13.86
N ARG A 227 -10.19 5.69 -13.77
CA ARG A 227 -11.35 6.60 -13.78
C ARG A 227 -12.18 6.42 -15.05
N ARG A 228 -11.56 6.44 -16.22
CA ARG A 228 -12.29 6.20 -17.50
C ARG A 228 -13.00 4.84 -17.49
N ALA A 229 -12.36 3.80 -17.01
CA ALA A 229 -12.97 2.47 -16.94
C ALA A 229 -14.22 2.46 -16.04
N LYS A 230 -14.19 3.13 -14.88
CA LYS A 230 -15.36 3.27 -13.98
C LYS A 230 -16.50 4.09 -14.61
N MET A 231 -16.17 5.06 -15.46
CA MET A 231 -17.16 5.88 -16.20
C MET A 231 -17.66 5.27 -17.50
N GLY A 232 -17.44 3.99 -17.75
CA GLY A 232 -17.87 3.30 -18.96
C GLY A 232 -16.93 3.50 -20.17
N GLY A 233 -15.74 4.04 -19.95
CA GLY A 233 -14.69 4.11 -20.98
C GLY A 233 -14.71 5.35 -21.87
N GLU A 234 -15.76 6.17 -21.83
CA GLU A 234 -15.94 7.36 -22.70
C GLU A 234 -15.89 8.66 -21.89
N GLY A 235 -15.41 9.71 -22.54
CA GLY A 235 -15.39 11.08 -22.01
C GLY A 235 -14.10 11.50 -21.28
N PRO A 236 -13.94 12.83 -21.10
CA PRO A 236 -12.83 13.39 -20.34
C PRO A 236 -13.02 13.10 -18.85
N VAL A 237 -11.91 12.81 -18.16
CA VAL A 237 -11.89 12.75 -16.69
C VAL A 237 -11.90 14.19 -16.16
N ASP A 238 -12.84 14.50 -15.26
CA ASP A 238 -12.81 15.78 -14.55
C ASP A 238 -11.71 15.78 -13.50
N GLU A 239 -10.57 16.35 -13.84
CA GLU A 239 -9.44 16.53 -12.91
C GLU A 239 -9.54 17.85 -12.11
N SER A 240 -10.56 18.68 -12.37
CA SER A 240 -10.73 19.96 -11.66
C SER A 240 -11.29 19.73 -10.25
N THR A 241 -12.21 18.79 -10.10
CA THR A 241 -12.82 18.43 -8.80
C THR A 241 -11.95 17.47 -8.02
N PHE A 242 -11.39 16.45 -8.69
CA PHE A 242 -10.48 15.46 -8.10
C PHE A 242 -9.17 15.43 -8.89
N PRO A 243 -8.21 16.32 -8.61
CA PRO A 243 -6.88 16.24 -9.21
C PRO A 243 -6.21 14.91 -8.85
N CYS A 244 -5.16 14.55 -9.59
CA CYS A 244 -4.38 13.37 -9.22
C CYS A 244 -3.72 13.59 -7.85
N PRO A 245 -4.05 12.79 -6.81
CA PRO A 245 -3.48 12.95 -5.50
C PRO A 245 -1.99 12.57 -5.48
N PRO A 246 -1.19 13.22 -4.62
CA PRO A 246 0.22 12.87 -4.45
C PRO A 246 0.36 11.49 -3.80
N ILE A 247 1.52 10.85 -3.99
CA ILE A 247 1.81 9.54 -3.37
C ILE A 247 1.68 9.58 -1.84
N ALA A 248 1.89 10.75 -1.22
CA ALA A 248 1.74 10.93 0.23
C ALA A 248 0.33 10.62 0.75
N ASP A 249 -0.70 10.81 -0.07
CA ASP A 249 -2.11 10.61 0.29
C ASP A 249 -2.62 9.19 0.02
N LEU A 250 -1.77 8.31 -0.52
CA LEU A 250 -2.14 6.96 -0.93
C LEU A 250 -1.67 5.91 0.08
N THR A 251 -2.36 4.81 0.20
CA THR A 251 -1.81 3.61 0.81
C THR A 251 -0.78 2.98 -0.14
N VAL A 252 0.40 2.65 0.40
CA VAL A 252 1.49 2.00 -0.33
C VAL A 252 1.63 0.56 0.15
N LEU A 253 1.66 -0.39 -0.78
CA LEU A 253 1.84 -1.80 -0.51
C LEU A 253 3.06 -2.35 -1.28
N LEU A 254 3.80 -3.26 -0.66
CA LEU A 254 4.92 -3.95 -1.29
C LEU A 254 4.52 -5.38 -1.62
N GLY A 255 4.41 -5.69 -2.91
CA GLY A 255 3.92 -6.98 -3.41
C GLY A 255 5.00 -7.79 -4.12
N SER A 256 4.76 -9.10 -4.23
CA SER A 256 5.63 -10.04 -4.94
C SER A 256 4.82 -11.07 -5.71
N LYS A 257 4.97 -11.07 -7.03
CA LYS A 257 4.45 -12.15 -7.89
C LYS A 257 5.47 -13.29 -8.02
N GLY A 258 6.74 -12.94 -8.12
CA GLY A 258 7.84 -13.87 -8.32
C GLY A 258 8.29 -14.60 -7.04
N LYS A 259 7.82 -14.17 -5.86
CA LYS A 259 8.17 -14.72 -4.52
C LYS A 259 9.68 -14.68 -4.18
N THR A 260 10.48 -13.95 -4.96
CA THR A 260 11.93 -13.80 -4.76
C THR A 260 12.33 -12.45 -4.18
N GLY A 261 11.45 -11.45 -4.28
CA GLY A 261 11.62 -10.10 -3.78
C GLY A 261 10.38 -9.28 -4.12
N PHE A 262 10.29 -8.07 -3.60
CA PHE A 262 9.23 -7.13 -3.95
C PHE A 262 9.39 -6.70 -5.41
N ASP A 263 8.50 -7.16 -6.26
CA ASP A 263 8.49 -6.87 -7.71
C ASP A 263 7.31 -5.98 -8.14
N ARG A 264 6.48 -5.53 -7.18
CA ARG A 264 5.30 -4.69 -7.40
C ARG A 264 5.09 -3.72 -6.27
N ILE A 265 4.60 -2.51 -6.63
CA ILE A 265 4.11 -1.50 -5.69
C ILE A 265 2.60 -1.39 -5.90
N GLY A 266 1.81 -1.67 -4.87
CA GLY A 266 0.39 -1.35 -4.81
C GLY A 266 0.20 0.08 -4.30
N LEU A 267 -0.67 0.83 -4.96
CA LEU A 267 -1.08 2.18 -4.56
C LEU A 267 -2.60 2.20 -4.49
N ILE A 268 -3.14 2.61 -3.35
CA ILE A 268 -4.59 2.70 -3.13
C ILE A 268 -4.94 4.13 -2.73
N ALA A 269 -5.88 4.72 -3.46
CA ALA A 269 -6.57 5.93 -3.06
C ALA A 269 -7.94 5.53 -2.49
N ASP A 270 -8.13 5.72 -1.20
CA ASP A 270 -9.39 5.46 -0.53
C ASP A 270 -10.51 6.37 -1.06
N PRO A 271 -11.79 6.10 -0.75
CA PRO A 271 -12.90 6.98 -1.13
C PRO A 271 -12.63 8.44 -0.72
N TYR A 272 -13.01 9.38 -1.57
CA TYR A 272 -12.75 10.82 -1.46
C TYR A 272 -11.30 11.27 -1.75
N VAL A 273 -10.32 10.37 -1.87
CA VAL A 273 -8.94 10.74 -2.18
C VAL A 273 -8.76 11.03 -3.69
N ALA A 274 -9.33 10.18 -4.54
CA ALA A 274 -9.16 10.30 -5.99
C ALA A 274 -10.50 10.35 -6.76
N GLY A 275 -11.63 10.37 -6.09
CA GLY A 275 -12.98 10.38 -6.65
C GLY A 275 -14.00 10.51 -5.55
N SER A 276 -15.29 10.58 -5.92
CA SER A 276 -16.40 10.64 -4.98
C SER A 276 -16.53 9.35 -4.17
N TYR A 277 -17.25 9.40 -3.05
CA TYR A 277 -17.56 8.20 -2.25
C TYR A 277 -18.22 7.09 -3.08
N ALA A 278 -19.12 7.47 -3.97
CA ALA A 278 -19.84 6.52 -4.82
C ALA A 278 -18.94 5.79 -5.83
N GLU A 279 -17.77 6.37 -6.17
CA GLU A 279 -16.78 5.72 -7.01
C GLU A 279 -15.95 4.67 -6.25
N GLY A 280 -15.94 4.74 -4.91
CA GLY A 280 -15.12 3.87 -4.07
C GLY A 280 -13.62 4.20 -4.17
N ASP A 281 -12.79 3.23 -3.87
CA ASP A 281 -11.34 3.29 -3.95
C ASP A 281 -10.80 3.17 -5.39
N TYR A 282 -9.58 3.64 -5.59
CA TYR A 282 -8.81 3.40 -6.81
C TYR A 282 -7.51 2.66 -6.46
N GLU A 283 -7.39 1.46 -6.98
CA GLU A 283 -6.24 0.59 -6.77
C GLU A 283 -5.41 0.43 -8.04
N VAL A 284 -4.11 0.63 -7.93
CA VAL A 284 -3.16 0.53 -9.04
C VAL A 284 -1.93 -0.29 -8.61
N THR A 285 -1.55 -1.23 -9.44
CA THR A 285 -0.29 -1.97 -9.28
C THR A 285 0.75 -1.47 -10.28
N ILE A 286 1.90 -0.99 -9.76
CA ILE A 286 3.05 -0.56 -10.57
C ILE A 286 4.14 -1.64 -10.50
N PRO A 287 4.64 -2.15 -11.65
CA PRO A 287 5.76 -3.06 -11.68
C PRO A 287 7.05 -2.37 -11.21
N VAL A 288 7.86 -3.06 -10.43
CA VAL A 288 9.15 -2.55 -9.97
C VAL A 288 10.14 -2.53 -11.13
N THR A 289 10.74 -1.38 -11.35
CA THR A 289 11.71 -1.08 -12.39
C THR A 289 13.04 -0.62 -11.77
N ALA A 290 14.12 -0.51 -12.56
CA ALA A 290 15.44 -0.14 -12.05
C ALA A 290 15.46 1.22 -11.34
N ASP A 291 14.69 2.20 -11.81
CA ASP A 291 14.59 3.52 -11.19
C ASP A 291 13.79 3.50 -9.87
N ILE A 292 12.82 2.59 -9.71
CA ILE A 292 12.18 2.34 -8.41
C ILE A 292 13.22 1.73 -7.43
N ILE A 293 14.02 0.75 -7.86
CA ILE A 293 15.08 0.18 -7.02
C ILE A 293 16.13 1.24 -6.66
N ALA A 294 16.40 2.19 -7.56
CA ALA A 294 17.38 3.26 -7.30
C ALA A 294 16.98 4.15 -6.09
N ILE A 295 15.69 4.36 -5.87
CA ILE A 295 15.16 5.14 -4.74
C ILE A 295 14.92 4.32 -3.47
N VAL A 296 15.15 3.01 -3.47
CA VAL A 296 15.09 2.17 -2.25
C VAL A 296 16.33 2.43 -1.41
N LYS A 297 16.17 2.47 -0.08
CA LYS A 297 17.29 2.58 0.86
C LYS A 297 18.26 1.43 0.70
N PRO A 298 19.58 1.66 0.87
CA PRO A 298 20.60 0.63 0.64
C PRO A 298 20.35 -0.70 1.37
N GLU A 299 19.93 -0.62 2.63
CA GLU A 299 19.64 -1.77 3.51
C GLU A 299 18.48 -2.65 3.06
N TYR A 300 17.61 -2.12 2.19
CA TYR A 300 16.44 -2.85 1.66
C TYR A 300 16.55 -3.22 0.18
N LYS A 301 17.59 -2.76 -0.54
CA LYS A 301 17.69 -3.02 -1.99
C LYS A 301 17.66 -4.48 -2.35
N ALA A 302 18.28 -5.34 -1.53
CA ALA A 302 18.28 -6.79 -1.75
C ALA A 302 16.90 -7.45 -1.63
N ALA A 303 15.94 -6.77 -1.00
CA ALA A 303 14.55 -7.23 -0.90
C ALA A 303 13.72 -6.96 -2.15
N PHE A 304 14.23 -6.16 -3.12
CA PHE A 304 13.51 -5.81 -4.34
C PHE A 304 14.03 -6.60 -5.54
N ALA A 305 13.13 -6.91 -6.47
CA ALA A 305 13.44 -7.55 -7.73
C ALA A 305 12.75 -6.81 -8.90
N LEU A 306 13.35 -6.85 -10.07
CA LEU A 306 12.69 -6.34 -11.28
C LEU A 306 11.45 -7.19 -11.59
N ALA A 307 10.37 -6.52 -11.95
CA ALA A 307 9.16 -7.21 -12.41
C ALA A 307 9.45 -7.98 -13.72
N LYS A 308 8.98 -9.23 -13.75
CA LYS A 308 9.05 -10.12 -14.93
C LYS A 308 7.72 -10.17 -15.65
#